data_4393054386d45dafe949f4e8d8a466d5
#
_entry.id   4393054386d45dafe949f4e8d8a466d5
#
_cell.length_a   1.000
_cell.length_b   1.000
_cell.length_c   1.000
_cell.angle_alpha   90.00
_cell.angle_beta   90.00
_cell.angle_gamma   90.00
#
_symmetry.space_group_name_H-M   'P 1'
#
loop_
_entity.id
_entity.type
_entity.pdbx_description
1 polymer ?
#
loop_
_entity_poly.entity_id
_entity_poly.type
_entity_poly.pdbx_seq_one_letter_code
_entity_poly.pdbx_strand_id
1 'polypeptide(L)'
;MAKKSKVQFVCQNCGYVSPKFLGRCPNCGKWNTMVEEIEQDTTDRRTRTSLTGEKAKPTKIADVVPKKEPRIKTKLEELNRVLGGGVVPGSMVLIGGDPGIGKSTLLLQVSQQLAAIGGKVLYVSGEESAEQIKLRAERLGSINTEFYLYAETDMNEISRAIEHISPDYVIIDSIQTMTQPDITSVAGSVSQVRETTAELLKIAKTNGIAIFIVGHVTKEGSIAGPRMLEHMVDTVLYFEGEQHHSFRILRAVKNRFGSTNEIGIFEMHEHGLEEVANPSQIFLEERLDGATGSAIVVAMEGTRPILVEIQALVTPTMFGNAKRTTTGLDFNRVSLIMAVLEKRAGLLLQNQDAYLKAAGGVKLNEP
;
A
#
# COMPACT_ATOMS: atom_id res chain seq x y z
N MET A 1 -0.67 -34.63 32.75
CA MET A 1 -0.35 -33.38 33.44
C MET A 1 -0.79 -32.24 32.53
N ALA A 2 -1.76 -31.43 32.92
CA ALA A 2 -2.25 -30.32 32.10
C ALA A 2 -1.12 -29.29 31.89
N LYS A 3 -0.76 -29.01 30.63
CA LYS A 3 0.20 -27.95 30.27
C LYS A 3 -0.35 -26.60 30.71
N LYS A 4 0.41 -25.87 31.51
CA LYS A 4 0.07 -24.48 31.92
C LYS A 4 0.18 -23.60 30.69
N SER A 5 -0.95 -23.06 30.22
CA SER A 5 -0.99 -21.96 29.27
C SER A 5 -0.37 -20.71 29.91
N LYS A 6 0.58 -20.07 29.27
CA LYS A 6 1.14 -18.79 29.70
C LYS A 6 0.29 -17.65 29.12
N VAL A 7 -0.23 -16.83 30.01
CA VAL A 7 -0.92 -15.60 29.65
C VAL A 7 0.12 -14.52 29.36
N GLN A 8 -0.01 -13.84 28.23
CA GLN A 8 0.78 -12.66 27.87
C GLN A 8 -0.15 -11.54 27.41
N PHE A 9 0.32 -10.31 27.48
CA PHE A 9 -0.42 -9.13 27.04
C PHE A 9 0.28 -8.50 25.83
N VAL A 10 -0.45 -8.35 24.73
CA VAL A 10 0.08 -7.83 23.46
C VAL A 10 -0.56 -6.48 23.15
N CYS A 11 0.27 -5.49 22.83
CA CYS A 11 -0.20 -4.18 22.42
C CYS A 11 -0.78 -4.23 21.00
N GLN A 12 -2.06 -3.94 20.84
CA GLN A 12 -2.76 -3.95 19.56
C GLN A 12 -2.34 -2.81 18.61
N ASN A 13 -1.52 -1.86 19.09
CA ASN A 13 -1.02 -0.78 18.24
C ASN A 13 0.40 -1.03 17.70
N CYS A 14 1.28 -1.69 18.47
CA CYS A 14 2.69 -1.85 18.09
C CYS A 14 3.25 -3.26 18.27
N GLY A 15 2.45 -4.23 18.73
CA GLY A 15 2.87 -5.62 18.92
C GLY A 15 3.80 -5.85 20.12
N TYR A 16 4.01 -4.86 21.00
CA TYR A 16 4.81 -5.05 22.21
C TYR A 16 4.18 -6.10 23.13
N VAL A 17 4.96 -7.09 23.55
CA VAL A 17 4.53 -8.20 24.39
C VAL A 17 5.00 -7.99 25.82
N SER A 18 4.09 -8.16 26.80
CA SER A 18 4.37 -8.08 28.23
C SER A 18 3.79 -9.28 28.96
N PRO A 19 4.47 -9.83 29.97
CA PRO A 19 3.91 -10.90 30.80
C PRO A 19 2.86 -10.39 31.79
N LYS A 20 2.64 -9.07 31.87
CA LYS A 20 1.68 -8.43 32.76
C LYS A 20 0.89 -7.37 32.00
N PHE A 21 -0.37 -7.16 32.41
CA PHE A 21 -1.17 -6.05 31.88
C PHE A 21 -0.52 -4.70 32.23
N LEU A 22 -0.39 -3.86 31.21
CA LEU A 22 0.11 -2.50 31.32
C LEU A 22 -0.96 -1.55 30.78
N GLY A 23 -1.43 -0.62 31.57
CA GLY A 23 -2.43 0.37 31.12
C GLY A 23 -1.92 1.27 30.00
N ARG A 24 -0.59 1.50 29.94
CA ARG A 24 0.10 2.23 28.88
C ARG A 24 1.20 1.37 28.29
N CYS A 25 1.24 1.26 26.96
CA CYS A 25 2.29 0.52 26.28
C CYS A 25 3.64 1.26 26.39
N PRO A 26 4.71 0.62 26.91
CA PRO A 26 6.01 1.27 27.07
C PRO A 26 6.70 1.54 25.73
N ASN A 27 6.35 0.83 24.66
CA ASN A 27 6.97 0.97 23.34
C ASN A 27 6.34 2.12 22.52
N CYS A 28 5.00 2.17 22.42
CA CYS A 28 4.32 3.19 21.61
C CYS A 28 3.63 4.29 22.42
N GLY A 29 3.61 4.20 23.74
CA GLY A 29 3.03 5.20 24.64
C GLY A 29 1.50 5.31 24.65
N LYS A 30 0.78 4.53 23.83
CA LYS A 30 -0.68 4.55 23.79
C LYS A 30 -1.28 3.86 25.01
N TRP A 31 -2.45 4.37 25.47
CA TRP A 31 -3.20 3.84 26.60
C TRP A 31 -4.23 2.80 26.14
N ASN A 32 -4.53 1.83 27.02
CA ASN A 32 -5.57 0.80 26.84
C ASN A 32 -5.43 -0.02 25.53
N THR A 33 -4.21 -0.27 25.09
CA THR A 33 -3.90 -1.05 23.87
C THR A 33 -3.41 -2.46 24.17
N MET A 34 -3.25 -2.84 25.43
CA MET A 34 -2.79 -4.18 25.83
C MET A 34 -3.98 -5.13 25.93
N VAL A 35 -3.96 -6.21 25.15
CA VAL A 35 -4.98 -7.27 25.15
C VAL A 35 -4.34 -8.57 25.63
N GLU A 36 -5.10 -9.33 26.44
CA GLU A 36 -4.68 -10.63 26.93
C GLU A 36 -4.70 -11.66 25.81
N GLU A 37 -3.58 -12.38 25.63
CA GLU A 37 -3.44 -13.48 24.70
C GLU A 37 -2.86 -14.70 25.42
N ILE A 38 -3.42 -15.88 25.13
CA ILE A 38 -2.96 -17.14 25.73
C ILE A 38 -1.94 -17.78 24.80
N GLU A 39 -0.68 -17.83 25.21
CA GLU A 39 0.36 -18.56 24.50
C GLU A 39 0.15 -20.07 24.72
N GLN A 40 -0.25 -20.81 23.70
CA GLN A 40 -0.17 -22.26 23.71
C GLN A 40 1.29 -22.67 23.46
N ASP A 41 1.88 -23.35 24.43
CA ASP A 41 3.26 -23.89 24.37
C ASP A 41 3.35 -24.91 23.22
N THR A 42 3.65 -24.43 22.03
CA THR A 42 4.10 -25.27 20.93
C THR A 42 5.60 -25.49 21.10
N THR A 43 5.95 -26.55 21.80
CA THR A 43 7.32 -26.97 22.12
C THR A 43 8.22 -27.25 20.90
N ASP A 44 7.72 -27.05 19.67
CA ASP A 44 8.45 -27.33 18.43
C ASP A 44 8.85 -26.09 17.60
N ARG A 45 8.50 -24.87 18.03
CA ARG A 45 8.80 -23.63 17.27
C ARG A 45 10.22 -23.06 17.49
N ARG A 46 11.12 -23.75 18.21
CA ARG A 46 12.51 -23.28 18.41
C ARG A 46 13.48 -23.67 17.32
N THR A 47 13.09 -24.42 16.33
CA THR A 47 13.86 -24.50 15.09
C THR A 47 13.63 -23.22 14.31
N ARG A 48 14.55 -22.25 14.46
CA ARG A 48 14.74 -21.17 13.48
C ARG A 48 15.01 -21.84 12.13
N THR A 49 13.95 -22.16 11.41
CA THR A 49 14.07 -22.66 10.04
C THR A 49 14.70 -21.54 9.24
N SER A 50 15.83 -21.81 8.59
CA SER A 50 16.42 -20.87 7.63
C SER A 50 15.34 -20.54 6.58
N LEU A 51 15.35 -19.32 6.07
CA LEU A 51 14.41 -18.86 5.03
C LEU A 51 14.44 -19.75 3.75
N THR A 52 15.41 -20.66 3.64
CA THR A 52 15.63 -21.53 2.47
C THR A 52 15.37 -23.02 2.74
N GLY A 53 14.80 -23.39 3.91
CA GLY A 53 14.53 -24.83 4.24
C GLY A 53 15.77 -25.70 4.46
N GLU A 54 16.91 -25.36 3.90
CA GLU A 54 18.21 -26.00 4.15
C GLU A 54 18.98 -25.25 5.24
N LYS A 55 19.83 -25.97 6.00
CA LYS A 55 20.76 -25.33 6.94
C LYS A 55 21.73 -24.46 6.13
N ALA A 56 21.44 -23.17 6.03
CA ALA A 56 22.29 -22.22 5.32
C ALA A 56 23.71 -22.25 5.93
N LYS A 57 24.71 -22.51 5.10
CA LYS A 57 26.12 -22.39 5.49
C LYS A 57 26.61 -20.98 5.18
N PRO A 58 27.41 -20.36 6.04
CA PRO A 58 28.07 -19.10 5.71
C PRO A 58 28.83 -19.22 4.41
N THR A 59 28.53 -18.38 3.43
CA THR A 59 29.18 -18.37 2.11
C THR A 59 29.89 -17.03 1.94
N LYS A 60 31.09 -17.04 1.37
CA LYS A 60 31.79 -15.80 1.04
C LYS A 60 30.98 -15.03 -0.01
N ILE A 61 30.86 -13.72 0.17
CA ILE A 61 30.07 -12.88 -0.76
C ILE A 61 30.60 -12.95 -2.21
N ALA A 62 31.90 -13.16 -2.38
CA ALA A 62 32.53 -13.33 -3.68
C ALA A 62 32.11 -14.64 -4.41
N ASP A 63 31.67 -15.64 -3.66
CA ASP A 63 31.24 -16.94 -4.18
C ASP A 63 29.72 -16.96 -4.47
N VAL A 64 29.00 -15.89 -4.08
CA VAL A 64 27.57 -15.77 -4.34
C VAL A 64 27.38 -15.32 -5.79
N VAL A 65 26.93 -16.24 -6.63
CA VAL A 65 26.51 -15.89 -7.99
C VAL A 65 25.10 -15.29 -7.93
N PRO A 66 24.93 -14.00 -8.24
CA PRO A 66 23.61 -13.40 -8.27
C PRO A 66 22.79 -14.08 -9.35
N LYS A 67 21.71 -14.76 -8.98
CA LYS A 67 20.73 -15.20 -9.95
C LYS A 67 20.11 -13.92 -10.53
N LYS A 68 20.35 -13.64 -11.80
CA LYS A 68 19.56 -12.66 -12.56
C LYS A 68 18.17 -13.26 -12.75
N GLU A 69 17.33 -13.13 -11.73
CA GLU A 69 15.93 -13.50 -11.89
C GLU A 69 15.28 -12.46 -12.81
N PRO A 70 14.72 -12.88 -13.95
CA PRO A 70 14.05 -11.97 -14.86
C PRO A 70 12.84 -11.39 -14.12
N ARG A 71 12.71 -10.08 -14.11
CA ARG A 71 11.50 -9.42 -13.63
C ARG A 71 10.38 -9.70 -14.60
N ILE A 72 9.24 -10.13 -14.05
CA ILE A 72 8.07 -10.46 -14.87
C ILE A 72 7.25 -9.19 -15.01
N LYS A 73 7.15 -8.72 -16.26
CA LYS A 73 6.37 -7.53 -16.58
C LYS A 73 4.89 -7.88 -16.70
N THR A 74 4.07 -7.09 -16.05
CA THR A 74 2.63 -7.05 -16.32
C THR A 74 2.36 -6.19 -17.55
N LYS A 75 1.12 -6.16 -18.03
CA LYS A 75 0.72 -5.21 -19.08
C LYS A 75 0.52 -3.79 -18.57
N LEU A 76 0.62 -3.59 -17.25
CA LEU A 76 0.47 -2.30 -16.59
C LEU A 76 1.87 -1.70 -16.37
N GLU A 77 2.31 -0.82 -17.25
CA GLU A 77 3.65 -0.21 -17.15
C GLU A 77 3.76 0.74 -15.95
N GLU A 78 2.68 1.37 -15.54
CA GLU A 78 2.62 2.18 -14.34
C GLU A 78 2.82 1.32 -13.07
N LEU A 79 2.30 0.08 -13.04
CA LEU A 79 2.58 -0.87 -11.97
C LEU A 79 4.03 -1.39 -12.05
N ASN A 80 4.50 -1.74 -13.25
CA ASN A 80 5.89 -2.19 -13.44
C ASN A 80 6.88 -1.13 -12.95
N ARG A 81 6.59 0.15 -13.19
CA ARG A 81 7.40 1.29 -12.74
C ARG A 81 7.56 1.30 -11.22
N VAL A 82 6.46 1.29 -10.47
CA VAL A 82 6.50 1.35 -9.00
C VAL A 82 7.07 0.08 -8.38
N LEU A 83 6.99 -1.05 -9.07
CA LEU A 83 7.65 -2.30 -8.68
C LEU A 83 9.17 -2.29 -8.99
N GLY A 84 9.66 -1.27 -9.71
CA GLY A 84 11.05 -1.16 -10.10
C GLY A 84 11.41 -2.00 -11.33
N GLY A 85 10.45 -2.20 -12.25
CA GLY A 85 10.62 -2.89 -13.53
C GLY A 85 9.85 -4.20 -13.67
N GLY A 86 8.99 -4.55 -12.73
CA GLY A 86 8.12 -5.74 -12.75
C GLY A 86 8.17 -6.57 -11.48
N VAL A 87 7.40 -7.65 -11.48
CA VAL A 87 7.28 -8.58 -10.35
C VAL A 87 8.54 -9.41 -10.22
N VAL A 88 9.07 -9.50 -9.00
CA VAL A 88 10.26 -10.31 -8.68
C VAL A 88 9.81 -11.63 -8.07
N PRO A 89 10.22 -12.80 -8.60
CA PRO A 89 9.92 -14.10 -8.00
C PRO A 89 10.39 -14.17 -6.55
N GLY A 90 9.61 -14.81 -5.68
CA GLY A 90 9.92 -14.89 -4.25
C GLY A 90 9.80 -13.57 -3.49
N SER A 91 9.25 -12.52 -4.09
CA SER A 91 8.99 -11.24 -3.42
C SER A 91 7.65 -11.23 -2.71
N MET A 92 7.55 -10.38 -1.69
CA MET A 92 6.30 -10.07 -1.02
C MET A 92 6.00 -8.58 -1.14
N VAL A 93 4.83 -8.27 -1.74
CA VAL A 93 4.36 -6.92 -2.02
C VAL A 93 3.10 -6.64 -1.20
N LEU A 94 3.13 -5.60 -0.39
CA LEU A 94 1.96 -5.10 0.34
C LEU A 94 1.35 -3.92 -0.42
N ILE A 95 0.05 -3.99 -0.67
CA ILE A 95 -0.73 -2.89 -1.24
C ILE A 95 -1.69 -2.38 -0.17
N GLY A 96 -1.40 -1.17 0.32
CA GLY A 96 -2.24 -0.43 1.27
C GLY A 96 -3.09 0.63 0.59
N GLY A 97 -4.08 1.15 1.30
CA GLY A 97 -4.94 2.24 0.83
C GLY A 97 -6.35 2.15 1.41
N ASP A 98 -7.14 3.20 1.23
CA ASP A 98 -8.50 3.28 1.75
C ASP A 98 -9.42 2.19 1.19
N PRO A 99 -10.46 1.77 1.93
CA PRO A 99 -11.49 0.88 1.41
C PRO A 99 -12.15 1.50 0.16
N GLY A 100 -12.38 0.67 -0.87
CA GLY A 100 -13.00 1.12 -2.13
C GLY A 100 -12.09 1.88 -3.10
N ILE A 101 -10.80 2.09 -2.79
CA ILE A 101 -9.87 2.83 -3.65
C ILE A 101 -9.51 2.10 -4.95
N GLY A 102 -9.69 0.75 -5.01
CA GLY A 102 -9.40 -0.05 -6.20
C GLY A 102 -8.30 -1.12 -6.02
N LYS A 103 -7.83 -1.39 -4.80
CA LYS A 103 -6.77 -2.40 -4.53
C LYS A 103 -7.07 -3.77 -5.12
N SER A 104 -8.25 -4.32 -4.75
CA SER A 104 -8.69 -5.63 -5.23
C SER A 104 -8.94 -5.65 -6.75
N THR A 105 -9.41 -4.52 -7.33
CA THR A 105 -9.57 -4.36 -8.78
C THR A 105 -8.21 -4.45 -9.50
N LEU A 106 -7.21 -3.70 -9.01
CA LEU A 106 -5.85 -3.74 -9.56
C LEU A 106 -5.28 -5.16 -9.52
N LEU A 107 -5.36 -5.82 -8.35
CA LEU A 107 -4.80 -7.16 -8.20
C LEU A 107 -5.55 -8.22 -9.01
N LEU A 108 -6.85 -8.07 -9.19
CA LEU A 108 -7.62 -8.97 -10.03
C LEU A 108 -7.22 -8.82 -11.51
N GLN A 109 -7.02 -7.60 -12.02
CA GLN A 109 -6.49 -7.33 -13.36
C GLN A 109 -5.07 -7.89 -13.53
N VAL A 110 -4.20 -7.67 -12.55
CA VAL A 110 -2.83 -8.22 -12.53
C VAL A 110 -2.86 -9.74 -12.56
N SER A 111 -3.74 -10.38 -11.78
CA SER A 111 -3.90 -11.83 -11.75
C SER A 111 -4.26 -12.40 -13.12
N GLN A 112 -5.23 -11.79 -13.81
CA GLN A 112 -5.62 -12.19 -15.17
C GLN A 112 -4.47 -12.02 -16.16
N GLN A 113 -3.70 -10.92 -16.07
CA GLN A 113 -2.57 -10.67 -16.95
C GLN A 113 -1.43 -11.66 -16.72
N LEU A 114 -1.10 -11.97 -15.46
CA LEU A 114 -0.07 -12.94 -15.10
C LEU A 114 -0.47 -14.36 -15.55
N ALA A 115 -1.73 -14.74 -15.38
CA ALA A 115 -2.23 -16.00 -15.90
C ALA A 115 -2.22 -16.06 -17.44
N ALA A 116 -2.50 -14.96 -18.12
CA ALA A 116 -2.48 -14.89 -19.59
C ALA A 116 -1.07 -15.06 -20.21
N ILE A 117 -0.02 -14.75 -19.46
CA ILE A 117 1.38 -15.00 -19.90
C ILE A 117 1.91 -16.37 -19.48
N GLY A 118 1.03 -17.26 -18.96
CA GLY A 118 1.36 -18.64 -18.62
C GLY A 118 1.75 -18.88 -17.16
N GLY A 119 1.61 -17.88 -16.28
CA GLY A 119 1.83 -18.05 -14.85
C GLY A 119 0.61 -18.61 -14.15
N LYS A 120 0.81 -19.50 -13.19
CA LYS A 120 -0.24 -20.02 -12.31
C LYS A 120 -0.53 -19.02 -11.19
N VAL A 121 -1.78 -18.56 -11.08
CA VAL A 121 -2.19 -17.57 -10.08
C VAL A 121 -3.21 -18.18 -9.13
N LEU A 122 -2.96 -18.07 -7.82
CA LEU A 122 -3.91 -18.38 -6.76
C LEU A 122 -4.36 -17.08 -6.07
N TYR A 123 -5.64 -16.74 -6.22
CA TYR A 123 -6.26 -15.59 -5.55
C TYR A 123 -7.06 -16.11 -4.35
N VAL A 124 -6.62 -15.74 -3.16
CA VAL A 124 -7.26 -16.09 -1.89
C VAL A 124 -8.04 -14.89 -1.40
N SER A 125 -9.32 -15.06 -1.15
CA SER A 125 -10.21 -14.03 -0.61
C SER A 125 -10.80 -14.47 0.72
N GLY A 126 -10.69 -13.59 1.72
CA GLY A 126 -11.36 -13.77 3.00
C GLY A 126 -12.59 -12.86 3.20
N GLU A 127 -12.92 -12.03 2.22
CA GLU A 127 -14.00 -11.03 2.31
C GLU A 127 -15.14 -11.32 1.34
N GLU A 128 -14.83 -11.81 0.16
CA GLU A 128 -15.81 -12.02 -0.92
C GLU A 128 -15.91 -13.49 -1.30
N SER A 129 -17.11 -13.90 -1.72
CA SER A 129 -17.33 -15.24 -2.24
C SER A 129 -16.72 -15.43 -3.63
N ALA A 130 -16.49 -16.68 -4.01
CA ALA A 130 -15.95 -17.03 -5.32
C ALA A 130 -16.82 -16.49 -6.48
N GLU A 131 -18.14 -16.50 -6.32
CA GLU A 131 -19.09 -15.98 -7.31
C GLU A 131 -18.98 -14.47 -7.48
N GLN A 132 -18.84 -13.72 -6.39
CA GLN A 132 -18.68 -12.25 -6.42
C GLN A 132 -17.40 -11.85 -7.13
N ILE A 133 -16.29 -12.54 -6.82
CA ILE A 133 -15.00 -12.26 -7.46
C ILE A 133 -15.05 -12.65 -8.94
N LYS A 134 -15.68 -13.77 -9.28
CA LYS A 134 -15.86 -14.21 -10.68
C LYS A 134 -16.63 -13.16 -11.50
N LEU A 135 -17.76 -12.65 -10.99
CA LEU A 135 -18.55 -11.61 -11.65
C LEU A 135 -17.73 -10.33 -11.87
N ARG A 136 -16.87 -9.98 -10.91
CA ARG A 136 -15.95 -8.84 -11.04
C ARG A 136 -14.87 -9.14 -12.09
N ALA A 137 -14.27 -10.33 -12.06
CA ALA A 137 -13.24 -10.73 -13.01
C ALA A 137 -13.76 -10.71 -14.45
N GLU A 138 -14.99 -11.14 -14.70
CA GLU A 138 -15.65 -11.11 -16.02
C GLU A 138 -15.79 -9.69 -16.57
N ARG A 139 -16.07 -8.70 -15.71
CA ARG A 139 -16.11 -7.29 -16.13
C ARG A 139 -14.73 -6.71 -16.49
N LEU A 140 -13.67 -7.23 -15.88
CA LEU A 140 -12.31 -6.78 -16.07
C LEU A 140 -11.58 -7.41 -17.27
N GLY A 141 -12.17 -8.42 -17.90
CA GLY A 141 -11.62 -9.08 -19.08
C GLY A 141 -11.80 -10.59 -19.11
N SER A 142 -11.02 -11.27 -19.95
CA SER A 142 -11.08 -12.70 -20.14
C SER A 142 -10.47 -13.46 -18.96
N ILE A 143 -11.16 -14.47 -18.47
CA ILE A 143 -10.67 -15.38 -17.42
C ILE A 143 -9.77 -16.45 -18.07
N ASN A 144 -8.57 -16.63 -17.53
CA ASN A 144 -7.64 -17.66 -17.96
C ASN A 144 -7.81 -18.94 -17.10
N THR A 145 -7.52 -20.09 -17.67
CA THR A 145 -7.61 -21.41 -17.00
C THR A 145 -6.59 -21.59 -15.87
N GLU A 146 -5.46 -20.89 -15.91
CA GLU A 146 -4.42 -20.93 -14.88
C GLU A 146 -4.66 -19.93 -13.73
N PHE A 147 -5.87 -19.35 -13.67
CA PHE A 147 -6.30 -18.47 -12.60
C PHE A 147 -7.23 -19.21 -11.64
N TYR A 148 -6.72 -19.54 -10.45
CA TYR A 148 -7.41 -20.26 -9.38
C TYR A 148 -7.93 -19.27 -8.35
N LEU A 149 -9.15 -19.50 -7.89
CA LEU A 149 -9.82 -18.70 -6.87
C LEU A 149 -10.12 -19.56 -5.65
N TYR A 150 -9.80 -19.07 -4.45
CA TYR A 150 -10.02 -19.78 -3.20
C TYR A 150 -10.60 -18.84 -2.14
N ALA A 151 -11.85 -19.07 -1.76
CA ALA A 151 -12.53 -18.35 -0.69
C ALA A 151 -12.23 -19.06 0.65
N GLU A 152 -11.14 -18.66 1.33
CA GLU A 152 -10.66 -19.27 2.56
C GLU A 152 -9.91 -18.26 3.43
N THR A 153 -9.93 -18.47 4.76
CA THR A 153 -9.25 -17.64 5.74
C THR A 153 -8.24 -18.40 6.59
N ASP A 154 -8.33 -19.73 6.65
CA ASP A 154 -7.43 -20.58 7.41
C ASP A 154 -6.08 -20.75 6.70
N MET A 155 -5.01 -20.29 7.32
CA MET A 155 -3.66 -20.36 6.74
C MET A 155 -3.14 -21.78 6.52
N ASN A 156 -3.58 -22.77 7.31
CA ASN A 156 -3.19 -24.16 7.08
C ASN A 156 -3.80 -24.70 5.78
N GLU A 157 -5.07 -24.38 5.52
CA GLU A 157 -5.75 -24.78 4.27
C GLU A 157 -5.18 -24.01 3.06
N ILE A 158 -4.89 -22.71 3.24
CA ILE A 158 -4.23 -21.90 2.20
C ILE A 158 -2.84 -22.48 1.86
N SER A 159 -2.04 -22.84 2.87
CA SER A 159 -0.71 -23.44 2.66
C SER A 159 -0.80 -24.78 1.92
N ARG A 160 -1.78 -25.63 2.25
CA ARG A 160 -2.04 -26.90 1.52
C ARG A 160 -2.43 -26.64 0.07
N ALA A 161 -3.28 -25.64 -0.17
CA ALA A 161 -3.68 -25.27 -1.54
C ALA A 161 -2.48 -24.78 -2.36
N ILE A 162 -1.58 -23.97 -1.75
CA ILE A 162 -0.34 -23.53 -2.40
C ILE A 162 0.58 -24.72 -2.74
N GLU A 163 0.74 -25.68 -1.82
CA GLU A 163 1.53 -26.88 -2.09
C GLU A 163 0.93 -27.74 -3.22
N HIS A 164 -0.40 -27.89 -3.24
CA HIS A 164 -1.10 -28.70 -4.25
C HIS A 164 -1.09 -28.08 -5.64
N ILE A 165 -1.40 -26.77 -5.73
CA ILE A 165 -1.48 -26.02 -7.00
C ILE A 165 -0.10 -25.68 -7.52
N SER A 166 0.87 -25.44 -6.63
CA SER A 166 2.21 -24.93 -6.94
C SER A 166 2.13 -23.66 -7.83
N PRO A 167 1.51 -22.57 -7.33
CA PRO A 167 1.34 -21.34 -8.09
C PRO A 167 2.65 -20.56 -8.19
N ASP A 168 2.79 -19.76 -9.24
CA ASP A 168 3.87 -18.77 -9.40
C ASP A 168 3.56 -17.49 -8.63
N TYR A 169 2.27 -17.17 -8.50
CA TYR A 169 1.76 -15.95 -7.87
C TYR A 169 0.64 -16.26 -6.91
N VAL A 170 0.65 -15.64 -5.74
CA VAL A 170 -0.42 -15.72 -4.74
C VAL A 170 -0.88 -14.31 -4.40
N ILE A 171 -2.19 -14.12 -4.38
CA ILE A 171 -2.82 -12.88 -3.90
C ILE A 171 -3.60 -13.20 -2.63
N ILE A 172 -3.42 -12.40 -1.58
CA ILE A 172 -4.15 -12.48 -0.30
C ILE A 172 -4.99 -11.20 -0.14
N ASP A 173 -6.30 -11.34 -0.23
CA ASP A 173 -7.26 -10.23 -0.15
C ASP A 173 -8.35 -10.51 0.90
N SER A 174 -8.19 -10.01 2.15
CA SER A 174 -7.12 -9.18 2.72
C SER A 174 -6.38 -9.92 3.84
N ILE A 175 -5.21 -9.43 4.21
CA ILE A 175 -4.41 -10.03 5.29
C ILE A 175 -5.12 -9.97 6.64
N GLN A 176 -6.04 -9.01 6.84
CA GLN A 176 -6.79 -8.83 8.08
C GLN A 176 -7.82 -9.93 8.33
N THR A 177 -8.27 -10.60 7.29
CA THR A 177 -9.25 -11.70 7.40
C THR A 177 -8.61 -13.06 7.62
N MET A 178 -7.31 -13.17 7.35
CA MET A 178 -6.58 -14.44 7.49
C MET A 178 -6.37 -14.81 8.95
N THR A 179 -6.45 -16.11 9.24
CA THR A 179 -6.32 -16.66 10.58
C THR A 179 -5.31 -17.80 10.64
N GLN A 180 -4.50 -17.79 11.71
CA GLN A 180 -3.67 -18.90 12.12
C GLN A 180 -4.43 -19.67 13.21
N PRO A 181 -4.84 -20.92 13.00
CA PRO A 181 -5.60 -21.67 13.99
C PRO A 181 -4.91 -21.86 15.35
N ASP A 182 -3.58 -21.87 15.35
CA ASP A 182 -2.76 -22.00 16.56
C ASP A 182 -2.75 -20.75 17.44
N ILE A 183 -3.34 -19.64 16.98
CA ILE A 183 -3.37 -18.36 17.67
C ILE A 183 -4.79 -18.06 18.12
N THR A 184 -4.98 -17.83 19.40
CA THR A 184 -6.31 -17.63 19.98
C THR A 184 -6.91 -16.23 19.78
N SER A 185 -6.09 -15.27 19.30
CA SER A 185 -6.57 -13.93 19.03
C SER A 185 -7.47 -13.87 17.78
N VAL A 186 -8.37 -12.89 17.76
CA VAL A 186 -9.33 -12.72 16.65
C VAL A 186 -8.65 -12.33 15.33
N ALA A 187 -9.29 -12.62 14.22
CA ALA A 187 -8.86 -12.17 12.90
C ALA A 187 -8.61 -10.64 12.89
N GLY A 188 -7.61 -10.19 12.15
CA GLY A 188 -7.22 -8.77 12.07
C GLY A 188 -6.44 -8.25 13.28
N SER A 189 -6.28 -9.05 14.35
CA SER A 189 -5.38 -8.69 15.45
C SER A 189 -3.92 -8.63 15.00
N VAL A 190 -3.12 -7.83 15.72
CA VAL A 190 -1.69 -7.67 15.42
C VAL A 190 -0.96 -9.01 15.38
N SER A 191 -1.27 -9.92 16.30
CA SER A 191 -0.65 -11.23 16.39
C SER A 191 -0.99 -12.11 15.20
N GLN A 192 -2.28 -12.16 14.81
CA GLN A 192 -2.74 -12.90 13.64
C GLN A 192 -2.07 -12.39 12.37
N VAL A 193 -2.14 -11.09 12.13
CA VAL A 193 -1.56 -10.45 10.93
C VAL A 193 -0.04 -10.68 10.86
N ARG A 194 0.65 -10.59 11.99
CA ARG A 194 2.10 -10.82 12.04
C ARG A 194 2.49 -12.25 11.69
N GLU A 195 1.88 -13.22 12.34
CA GLU A 195 2.24 -14.64 12.15
C GLU A 195 1.83 -15.14 10.76
N THR A 196 0.65 -14.74 10.28
CA THR A 196 0.20 -15.01 8.91
C THR A 196 1.18 -14.45 7.88
N THR A 197 1.61 -13.20 8.06
CA THR A 197 2.60 -12.57 7.15
C THR A 197 3.96 -13.27 7.24
N ALA A 198 4.39 -13.70 8.43
CA ALA A 198 5.66 -14.42 8.58
C ALA A 198 5.64 -15.78 7.86
N GLU A 199 4.53 -16.50 7.89
CA GLU A 199 4.35 -17.75 7.16
C GLU A 199 4.33 -17.54 5.66
N LEU A 200 3.55 -16.57 5.17
CA LEU A 200 3.53 -16.20 3.75
C LEU A 200 4.92 -15.77 3.26
N LEU A 201 5.68 -15.03 4.06
CA LEU A 201 7.06 -14.66 3.71
C LEU A 201 7.96 -15.88 3.58
N LYS A 202 7.83 -16.86 4.48
CA LYS A 202 8.56 -18.12 4.39
C LYS A 202 8.20 -18.88 3.10
N ILE A 203 6.91 -19.01 2.79
CA ILE A 203 6.43 -19.65 1.55
C ILE A 203 7.01 -18.94 0.33
N ALA A 204 6.92 -17.61 0.27
CA ALA A 204 7.46 -16.81 -0.83
C ALA A 204 8.94 -17.09 -1.06
N LYS A 205 9.76 -17.02 0.00
CA LYS A 205 11.22 -17.16 -0.10
C LYS A 205 11.67 -18.61 -0.38
N THR A 206 10.95 -19.59 0.16
CA THR A 206 11.33 -21.01 -0.02
C THR A 206 10.96 -21.51 -1.42
N ASN A 207 9.79 -21.13 -1.91
CA ASN A 207 9.24 -21.67 -3.15
C ASN A 207 9.43 -20.74 -4.36
N GLY A 208 10.00 -19.53 -4.16
CA GLY A 208 10.15 -18.54 -5.25
C GLY A 208 8.83 -17.91 -5.70
N ILE A 209 7.77 -18.02 -4.91
CA ILE A 209 6.43 -17.53 -5.24
C ILE A 209 6.36 -16.02 -4.96
N ALA A 210 5.89 -15.22 -5.93
CA ALA A 210 5.60 -13.82 -5.68
C ALA A 210 4.24 -13.68 -5.00
N ILE A 211 4.22 -13.04 -3.82
CA ILE A 211 3.00 -12.89 -3.02
C ILE A 211 2.60 -11.41 -2.93
N PHE A 212 1.35 -11.13 -3.31
CA PHE A 212 0.72 -9.82 -3.12
C PHE A 212 -0.26 -9.89 -1.95
N ILE A 213 -0.16 -8.92 -1.06
CA ILE A 213 -1.02 -8.82 0.12
C ILE A 213 -1.79 -7.51 0.07
N VAL A 214 -3.11 -7.58 0.20
CA VAL A 214 -3.96 -6.41 0.41
C VAL A 214 -4.01 -6.09 1.90
N GLY A 215 -3.77 -4.82 2.24
CA GLY A 215 -3.92 -4.30 3.60
C GLY A 215 -4.82 -3.07 3.64
N HIS A 216 -5.71 -2.99 4.62
CA HIS A 216 -6.52 -1.81 4.86
C HIS A 216 -5.78 -0.83 5.78
N VAL A 217 -5.88 0.47 5.48
CA VAL A 217 -5.36 1.54 6.34
C VAL A 217 -6.36 1.87 7.45
N THR A 218 -5.87 2.33 8.59
CA THR A 218 -6.72 2.93 9.62
C THR A 218 -7.13 4.34 9.21
N LYS A 219 -8.19 4.90 9.86
CA LYS A 219 -8.62 6.30 9.66
C LYS A 219 -7.51 7.34 9.89
N GLU A 220 -6.43 6.96 10.53
CA GLU A 220 -5.23 7.79 10.78
C GLU A 220 -4.20 7.69 9.63
N GLY A 221 -4.53 7.03 8.50
CA GLY A 221 -3.64 6.89 7.33
C GLY A 221 -2.49 5.88 7.54
N SER A 222 -2.49 5.11 8.63
CA SER A 222 -1.57 4.00 8.84
C SER A 222 -2.26 2.67 8.53
N ILE A 223 -1.53 1.68 7.99
CA ILE A 223 -2.07 0.34 7.77
C ILE A 223 -2.63 -0.21 9.08
N ALA A 224 -3.85 -0.76 9.05
CA ALA A 224 -4.46 -1.44 10.17
C ALA A 224 -3.61 -2.67 10.53
N GLY A 225 -2.96 -2.57 11.67
CA GLY A 225 -1.86 -3.44 12.06
C GLY A 225 -0.55 -2.65 12.11
N PRO A 226 0.45 -3.12 12.86
CA PRO A 226 1.60 -2.32 13.16
C PRO A 226 2.40 -2.01 11.88
N ARG A 227 3.12 -0.92 11.87
CA ARG A 227 4.23 -0.61 10.93
C ARG A 227 5.19 -1.80 10.71
N MET A 228 5.01 -2.83 11.50
CA MET A 228 5.69 -4.10 11.41
C MET A 228 5.49 -4.80 10.05
N LEU A 229 4.31 -4.73 9.44
CA LEU A 229 4.09 -5.32 8.09
C LEU A 229 4.99 -4.68 7.06
N GLU A 230 5.15 -3.35 7.12
CA GLU A 230 6.05 -2.62 6.23
C GLU A 230 7.50 -3.08 6.36
N HIS A 231 7.92 -3.49 7.57
CA HIS A 231 9.27 -4.01 7.78
C HIS A 231 9.44 -5.45 7.31
N MET A 232 8.38 -6.26 7.33
CA MET A 232 8.42 -7.67 6.98
C MET A 232 8.43 -7.90 5.46
N VAL A 233 7.71 -7.08 4.69
CA VAL A 233 7.59 -7.24 3.24
C VAL A 233 8.76 -6.60 2.47
N ASP A 234 8.94 -6.98 1.21
CA ASP A 234 10.00 -6.44 0.35
C ASP A 234 9.60 -5.10 -0.28
N THR A 235 8.33 -4.96 -0.66
CA THR A 235 7.78 -3.78 -1.31
C THR A 235 6.48 -3.37 -0.62
N VAL A 236 6.31 -2.06 -0.38
CA VAL A 236 5.08 -1.45 0.13
C VAL A 236 4.61 -0.41 -0.87
N LEU A 237 3.42 -0.60 -1.38
CA LEU A 237 2.73 0.32 -2.27
C LEU A 237 1.51 0.89 -1.57
N TYR A 238 1.29 2.19 -1.68
CA TYR A 238 0.09 2.87 -1.20
C TYR A 238 -0.74 3.34 -2.37
N PHE A 239 -2.03 2.99 -2.34
CA PHE A 239 -3.02 3.47 -3.26
C PHE A 239 -3.69 4.69 -2.66
N GLU A 240 -3.49 5.85 -3.28
CA GLU A 240 -3.98 7.16 -2.86
C GLU A 240 -4.99 7.70 -3.89
N GLY A 241 -5.95 8.49 -3.46
CA GLY A 241 -6.91 9.17 -4.32
C GLY A 241 -8.13 9.64 -3.55
N GLU A 242 -8.81 10.63 -4.06
CA GLU A 242 -10.09 11.09 -3.52
C GLU A 242 -11.23 10.30 -4.17
N GLN A 243 -12.28 9.97 -3.40
CA GLN A 243 -13.42 9.18 -3.89
C GLN A 243 -14.21 9.87 -5.01
N HIS A 244 -14.08 11.21 -5.10
CA HIS A 244 -14.79 12.03 -6.08
C HIS A 244 -14.00 12.29 -7.38
N HIS A 245 -12.72 11.89 -7.42
CA HIS A 245 -11.90 11.97 -8.63
C HIS A 245 -11.73 10.58 -9.22
N SER A 246 -11.71 10.47 -10.56
CA SER A 246 -11.50 9.20 -11.28
C SER A 246 -10.07 8.68 -11.11
N PHE A 247 -9.13 9.56 -10.77
CA PHE A 247 -7.70 9.24 -10.71
C PHE A 247 -7.28 8.59 -9.39
N ARG A 248 -6.32 7.67 -9.52
CA ARG A 248 -5.68 6.94 -8.42
C ARG A 248 -4.18 6.97 -8.60
N ILE A 249 -3.46 7.27 -7.53
CA ILE A 249 -1.99 7.28 -7.50
C ILE A 249 -1.52 6.08 -6.70
N LEU A 250 -0.67 5.25 -7.29
CA LEU A 250 0.02 4.16 -6.63
C LEU A 250 1.45 4.59 -6.33
N ARG A 251 1.78 4.74 -5.04
CA ARG A 251 3.07 5.25 -4.57
C ARG A 251 3.89 4.14 -3.94
N ALA A 252 5.17 4.03 -4.33
CA ALA A 252 6.12 3.15 -3.64
C ALA A 252 6.61 3.84 -2.35
N VAL A 253 6.30 3.25 -1.18
CA VAL A 253 6.76 3.73 0.13
C VAL A 253 8.02 2.98 0.56
N LYS A 254 8.12 1.70 0.19
CA LYS A 254 9.28 0.85 0.38
C LYS A 254 9.46 -0.04 -0.83
N ASN A 255 10.68 -0.13 -1.34
CA ASN A 255 10.99 -1.06 -2.43
C ASN A 255 12.45 -1.53 -2.33
N ARG A 256 12.67 -2.84 -2.06
CA ARG A 256 14.00 -3.43 -2.02
C ARG A 256 14.58 -3.69 -3.41
N PHE A 257 13.74 -3.60 -4.45
CA PHE A 257 14.09 -3.95 -5.82
C PHE A 257 14.19 -2.72 -6.74
N GLY A 258 13.86 -1.52 -6.24
CA GLY A 258 13.84 -0.30 -7.02
C GLY A 258 13.76 0.95 -6.18
N SER A 259 13.56 2.09 -6.85
CA SER A 259 13.36 3.38 -6.22
C SER A 259 12.02 3.44 -5.46
N THR A 260 12.01 4.16 -4.34
CA THR A 260 10.77 4.52 -3.61
C THR A 260 10.19 5.84 -4.10
N ASN A 261 10.86 6.52 -5.04
CA ASN A 261 10.38 7.78 -5.59
C ASN A 261 9.46 7.61 -6.80
N GLU A 262 9.13 6.37 -7.18
CA GLU A 262 8.27 6.12 -8.33
C GLU A 262 6.79 6.15 -7.94
N ILE A 263 5.99 6.73 -8.84
CA ILE A 263 4.54 6.68 -8.77
C ILE A 263 3.97 6.08 -10.05
N GLY A 264 2.82 5.41 -9.90
CA GLY A 264 1.96 4.96 -10.99
C GLY A 264 0.63 5.71 -10.95
N ILE A 265 0.12 6.13 -12.09
CA ILE A 265 -1.12 6.90 -12.17
C ILE A 265 -2.13 6.12 -12.99
N PHE A 266 -3.30 5.90 -12.39
CA PHE A 266 -4.39 5.14 -12.96
C PHE A 266 -5.69 5.95 -12.95
N GLU A 267 -6.56 5.64 -13.86
CA GLU A 267 -7.93 6.13 -13.88
C GLU A 267 -8.89 4.97 -13.64
N MET A 268 -9.92 5.19 -12.82
CA MET A 268 -10.93 4.17 -12.52
C MET A 268 -12.10 4.28 -13.49
N HIS A 269 -12.32 3.22 -14.26
CA HIS A 269 -13.44 3.06 -15.18
C HIS A 269 -14.35 1.90 -14.77
N GLU A 270 -15.50 1.76 -15.42
CA GLU A 270 -16.43 0.64 -15.18
C GLU A 270 -15.78 -0.72 -15.48
N HIS A 271 -14.88 -0.78 -16.44
CA HIS A 271 -14.13 -1.98 -16.85
C HIS A 271 -12.78 -2.14 -16.14
N GLY A 272 -12.50 -1.33 -15.11
CA GLY A 272 -11.33 -1.46 -14.25
C GLY A 272 -10.44 -0.23 -14.22
N LEU A 273 -9.18 -0.45 -13.85
CA LEU A 273 -8.15 0.56 -13.80
C LEU A 273 -7.41 0.62 -15.13
N GLU A 274 -7.33 1.81 -15.71
CA GLU A 274 -6.52 2.11 -16.89
C GLU A 274 -5.33 2.98 -16.52
N GLU A 275 -4.25 2.82 -17.25
CA GLU A 275 -3.05 3.62 -17.06
C GLU A 275 -3.21 4.99 -17.71
N VAL A 276 -2.77 6.00 -17.01
CA VAL A 276 -2.80 7.36 -17.53
C VAL A 276 -1.51 7.63 -18.31
N ALA A 277 -1.62 7.71 -19.61
CA ALA A 277 -0.47 7.95 -20.50
C ALA A 277 0.17 9.32 -20.28
N ASN A 278 -0.63 10.35 -20.06
CA ASN A 278 -0.18 11.72 -19.80
C ASN A 278 -0.81 12.31 -18.55
N PRO A 279 -0.22 12.15 -17.37
CA PRO A 279 -0.76 12.70 -16.13
C PRO A 279 -0.96 14.22 -16.16
N SER A 280 -0.09 14.93 -16.86
CA SER A 280 -0.18 16.39 -16.95
C SER A 280 -1.48 16.85 -17.64
N GLN A 281 -1.99 16.09 -18.59
CA GLN A 281 -3.23 16.41 -19.26
C GLN A 281 -4.40 16.41 -18.29
N ILE A 282 -4.46 15.43 -17.39
CA ILE A 282 -5.50 15.28 -16.38
C ILE A 282 -5.58 16.49 -15.46
N PHE A 283 -4.43 16.96 -14.97
CA PHE A 283 -4.38 18.08 -14.03
C PHE A 283 -4.64 19.43 -14.72
N LEU A 284 -4.75 19.44 -16.05
CA LEU A 284 -5.03 20.61 -16.87
C LEU A 284 -6.42 20.59 -17.53
N GLU A 285 -7.14 19.45 -17.51
CA GLU A 285 -8.45 19.31 -18.20
C GLU A 285 -9.53 20.25 -17.67
N GLU A 286 -9.50 20.61 -16.40
CA GLU A 286 -10.47 21.53 -15.79
C GLU A 286 -10.10 23.01 -16.02
N ARG A 287 -9.01 23.30 -16.74
CA ARG A 287 -8.54 24.66 -16.95
C ARG A 287 -9.44 25.41 -17.92
N LEU A 288 -9.92 26.58 -17.50
CA LEU A 288 -10.57 27.53 -18.38
C LEU A 288 -9.51 28.41 -19.06
N ASP A 289 -9.42 28.35 -20.38
CA ASP A 289 -8.50 29.17 -21.15
C ASP A 289 -8.78 30.66 -20.90
N GLY A 290 -7.71 31.39 -20.54
CA GLY A 290 -7.80 32.82 -20.26
C GLY A 290 -8.33 33.20 -18.88
N ALA A 291 -8.57 32.24 -17.98
CA ALA A 291 -8.97 32.53 -16.60
C ALA A 291 -7.83 33.27 -15.85
N THR A 292 -8.18 34.38 -15.21
CA THR A 292 -7.24 35.10 -14.32
C THR A 292 -7.10 34.37 -12.99
N GLY A 293 -5.92 34.46 -12.36
CA GLY A 293 -5.66 33.78 -11.08
C GLY A 293 -5.27 32.32 -11.20
N SER A 294 -4.90 31.87 -12.39
CA SER A 294 -4.43 30.52 -12.67
C SER A 294 -3.03 30.52 -13.29
N ALA A 295 -2.17 29.65 -12.82
CA ALA A 295 -0.83 29.44 -13.38
C ALA A 295 -0.48 27.95 -13.42
N ILE A 296 0.20 27.53 -14.49
CA ILE A 296 0.74 26.17 -14.61
C ILE A 296 2.17 26.14 -14.03
N VAL A 297 2.41 25.19 -13.16
CA VAL A 297 3.74 24.92 -12.62
C VAL A 297 4.13 23.48 -12.90
N VAL A 298 5.44 23.21 -12.92
CA VAL A 298 5.98 21.86 -12.98
C VAL A 298 6.26 21.40 -11.55
N ALA A 299 5.66 20.29 -11.15
CA ALA A 299 5.96 19.61 -9.90
C ALA A 299 6.69 18.31 -10.20
N MET A 300 7.64 17.92 -9.35
CA MET A 300 8.27 16.61 -9.42
C MET A 300 7.56 15.66 -8.46
N GLU A 301 6.87 14.68 -9.01
CA GLU A 301 6.33 13.57 -8.21
C GLU A 301 7.22 12.34 -8.42
N GLY A 302 8.12 12.13 -7.47
CA GLY A 302 9.18 11.13 -7.62
C GLY A 302 10.21 11.53 -8.67
N THR A 303 10.32 10.72 -9.71
CA THR A 303 11.20 11.01 -10.87
C THR A 303 10.42 11.64 -12.04
N ARG A 304 9.13 11.90 -11.87
CA ARG A 304 8.22 12.29 -12.96
C ARG A 304 7.83 13.76 -12.87
N PRO A 305 8.11 14.57 -13.90
CA PRO A 305 7.58 15.93 -13.98
C PRO A 305 6.08 15.87 -14.31
N ILE A 306 5.27 16.56 -13.51
CA ILE A 306 3.82 16.68 -13.69
C ILE A 306 3.47 18.17 -13.77
N LEU A 307 2.67 18.55 -14.77
CA LEU A 307 2.11 19.89 -14.85
C LEU A 307 0.89 19.98 -13.94
N VAL A 308 0.91 20.94 -13.05
CA VAL A 308 -0.18 21.19 -12.08
C VAL A 308 -0.65 22.62 -12.20
N GLU A 309 -1.96 22.84 -12.23
CA GLU A 309 -2.53 24.16 -12.15
C GLU A 309 -2.58 24.64 -10.70
N ILE A 310 -2.05 25.83 -10.44
CA ILE A 310 -2.25 26.55 -9.18
C ILE A 310 -3.28 27.64 -9.44
N GLN A 311 -4.34 27.60 -8.66
CA GLN A 311 -5.39 28.61 -8.68
C GLN A 311 -5.27 29.51 -7.45
N ALA A 312 -5.37 30.81 -7.63
CA ALA A 312 -5.31 31.81 -6.59
C ALA A 312 -6.44 32.83 -6.73
N LEU A 313 -7.14 33.06 -5.63
CA LEU A 313 -8.15 34.10 -5.50
C LEU A 313 -7.76 35.03 -4.39
N VAL A 314 -7.73 36.32 -4.69
CA VAL A 314 -7.47 37.40 -3.70
C VAL A 314 -8.66 38.33 -3.69
N THR A 315 -9.18 38.65 -2.50
CA THR A 315 -10.37 39.51 -2.32
C THR A 315 -10.19 40.38 -1.07
N PRO A 316 -10.72 41.62 -1.05
CA PRO A 316 -10.68 42.47 0.14
C PRO A 316 -11.26 41.75 1.37
N THR A 317 -10.56 41.82 2.52
CA THR A 317 -11.10 41.25 3.76
C THR A 317 -12.25 42.11 4.32
N MET A 318 -13.30 41.43 4.76
CA MET A 318 -14.41 42.09 5.45
C MET A 318 -14.26 42.07 6.98
N PHE A 319 -13.34 41.33 7.51
CA PHE A 319 -13.16 41.06 8.96
C PHE A 319 -11.75 41.40 9.38
N GLY A 320 -11.41 42.56 9.77
CA GLY A 320 -10.17 43.02 10.40
C GLY A 320 -8.86 42.25 10.23
N ASN A 321 -8.90 40.93 10.18
CA ASN A 321 -7.74 40.04 9.96
C ASN A 321 -7.88 39.28 8.63
N ALA A 322 -6.94 39.49 7.73
CA ALA A 322 -6.87 38.82 6.45
C ALA A 322 -6.70 37.29 6.62
N LYS A 323 -7.58 36.49 5.99
CA LYS A 323 -7.52 35.03 5.97
C LYS A 323 -6.62 34.54 4.85
N ARG A 324 -5.86 33.52 5.12
CA ARG A 324 -5.09 32.79 4.11
C ARG A 324 -5.42 31.31 4.21
N THR A 325 -5.89 30.73 3.10
CA THR A 325 -6.28 29.33 3.03
C THR A 325 -5.52 28.68 1.88
N THR A 326 -4.91 27.55 2.16
CA THR A 326 -4.17 26.77 1.16
C THR A 326 -4.68 25.35 1.10
N THR A 327 -4.78 24.80 -0.12
CA THR A 327 -5.09 23.40 -0.37
C THR A 327 -4.03 22.83 -1.31
N GLY A 328 -3.33 21.80 -0.89
CA GLY A 328 -2.23 21.21 -1.67
C GLY A 328 -0.94 22.03 -1.69
N LEU A 329 -0.89 23.17 -0.98
CA LEU A 329 0.26 24.07 -0.88
C LEU A 329 0.65 24.28 0.58
N ASP A 330 1.95 24.46 0.87
CA ASP A 330 2.43 24.80 2.21
C ASP A 330 2.00 26.22 2.60
N PHE A 331 1.32 26.33 3.73
CA PHE A 331 0.79 27.61 4.24
C PHE A 331 1.89 28.63 4.52
N ASN A 332 3.01 28.21 5.12
CA ASN A 332 4.09 29.12 5.51
C ASN A 332 4.78 29.67 4.27
N ARG A 333 4.95 28.84 3.25
CA ARG A 333 5.52 29.23 1.97
C ARG A 333 4.63 30.27 1.27
N VAL A 334 3.33 30.02 1.16
CA VAL A 334 2.38 30.96 0.56
C VAL A 334 2.42 32.29 1.30
N SER A 335 2.44 32.24 2.65
CA SER A 335 2.52 33.46 3.48
C SER A 335 3.82 34.24 3.24
N LEU A 336 4.95 33.55 3.09
CA LEU A 336 6.23 34.17 2.77
C LEU A 336 6.23 34.81 1.38
N ILE A 337 5.72 34.11 0.36
CA ILE A 337 5.62 34.63 -1.02
C ILE A 337 4.75 35.88 -1.03
N MET A 338 3.60 35.88 -0.36
CA MET A 338 2.72 37.07 -0.27
C MET A 338 3.43 38.24 0.38
N ALA A 339 4.20 38.03 1.47
CA ALA A 339 4.97 39.09 2.11
C ALA A 339 6.07 39.64 1.18
N VAL A 340 6.72 38.78 0.39
CA VAL A 340 7.72 39.22 -0.61
C VAL A 340 7.04 40.04 -1.73
N LEU A 341 5.90 39.60 -2.25
CA LEU A 341 5.13 40.31 -3.28
C LEU A 341 4.70 41.70 -2.78
N GLU A 342 4.25 41.77 -1.53
CA GLU A 342 3.89 43.09 -0.92
C GLU A 342 5.08 44.01 -0.87
N LYS A 343 6.24 43.54 -0.37
CA LYS A 343 7.45 44.38 -0.16
C LYS A 343 8.21 44.69 -1.44
N ARG A 344 8.27 43.77 -2.39
CA ARG A 344 9.09 43.91 -3.61
C ARG A 344 8.31 44.32 -4.83
N ALA A 345 7.04 43.84 -4.98
CA ALA A 345 6.19 44.16 -6.12
C ALA A 345 5.18 45.28 -5.84
N GLY A 346 5.09 45.77 -4.57
CA GLY A 346 4.20 46.87 -4.19
C GLY A 346 2.70 46.46 -4.21
N LEU A 347 2.40 45.15 -4.17
CA LEU A 347 1.02 44.67 -4.16
C LEU A 347 0.45 44.82 -2.74
N LEU A 348 -0.70 45.48 -2.59
CA LEU A 348 -1.34 45.68 -1.27
C LEU A 348 -2.09 44.41 -0.85
N LEU A 349 -1.39 43.45 -0.26
CA LEU A 349 -1.93 42.14 0.13
C LEU A 349 -2.26 42.04 1.63
N GLN A 350 -1.87 43.05 2.44
CA GLN A 350 -2.06 43.02 3.88
C GLN A 350 -3.53 42.90 4.30
N ASN A 351 -4.44 43.59 3.60
CA ASN A 351 -5.87 43.62 3.87
C ASN A 351 -6.66 42.77 2.85
N GLN A 352 -6.05 41.73 2.29
CA GLN A 352 -6.69 40.85 1.32
C GLN A 352 -6.79 39.44 1.88
N ASP A 353 -7.96 38.84 1.77
CA ASP A 353 -8.11 37.38 1.93
C ASP A 353 -7.50 36.67 0.72
N ALA A 354 -6.79 35.57 0.93
CA ALA A 354 -6.17 34.80 -0.14
C ALA A 354 -6.51 33.33 -0.01
N TYR A 355 -6.98 32.75 -1.11
CA TYR A 355 -7.33 31.35 -1.25
C TYR A 355 -6.52 30.76 -2.38
N LEU A 356 -5.68 29.77 -2.07
CA LEU A 356 -4.81 29.12 -3.04
C LEU A 356 -5.05 27.62 -3.04
N LYS A 357 -5.15 27.04 -4.24
CA LYS A 357 -5.38 25.60 -4.41
C LYS A 357 -4.48 25.07 -5.51
N ALA A 358 -3.86 23.91 -5.27
CA ALA A 358 -3.32 23.06 -6.33
C ALA A 358 -4.46 22.20 -6.88
N ALA A 359 -4.67 22.21 -8.19
CA ALA A 359 -5.71 21.42 -8.84
C ALA A 359 -5.39 19.92 -8.75
N GLY A 360 -6.40 19.05 -8.88
CA GLY A 360 -6.23 17.60 -8.90
C GLY A 360 -5.82 16.95 -7.59
N GLY A 361 -5.92 17.66 -6.44
CA GLY A 361 -5.60 17.08 -5.12
C GLY A 361 -4.11 16.82 -4.86
N VAL A 362 -3.22 17.31 -5.73
CA VAL A 362 -1.77 17.16 -5.60
C VAL A 362 -1.25 18.01 -4.46
N LYS A 363 -0.34 17.45 -3.65
CA LYS A 363 0.40 18.21 -2.64
C LYS A 363 1.75 18.63 -3.20
N LEU A 364 1.95 19.92 -3.37
CA LEU A 364 3.22 20.50 -3.81
C LEU A 364 4.12 20.73 -2.60
N ASN A 365 5.06 19.82 -2.38
CA ASN A 365 6.01 19.87 -1.27
C ASN A 365 7.35 20.47 -1.69
N GLU A 366 7.63 20.56 -2.98
CA GLU A 366 8.88 21.10 -3.52
C GLU A 366 8.84 22.62 -3.72
N PRO A 367 10.02 23.29 -3.66
CA PRO A 367 10.14 24.72 -3.83
C PRO A 367 9.81 25.21 -5.22
#